data_a898926e673ba3bae2500edc65eba82b
#
_entry.id   a898926e673ba3bae2500edc65eba82b
#
_cell.length_a   1.000
_cell.length_b   1.000
_cell.length_c   1.000
_cell.angle_alpha   90.00
_cell.angle_beta   90.00
_cell.angle_gamma   90.00
#
_symmetry.space_group_name_H-M   'P 1'
#
loop_
_entity.id
_entity.type
_entity.pdbx_description
1 polymer ?
#
loop_
_entity_poly.entity_id
_entity_poly.type
_entity_poly.pdbx_seq_one_letter_code
_entity_poly.pdbx_strand_id
1 'polypeptide(L)'
;IDLNDHWYIYLPVLLVSFLLIIPVIIFSERYKKNKPSFLGAIFFLLVAQGAFIIFSSTLTGIIIALLIYFVAFNFLEASLPSFVSKVAPINKKGLALGVYNTSQSLGIFVGGSVGGLITKLYGYNGSFLFCMMLIGLWFAFSWQMKVPEAKKKVN
;
A
#
# COMPACT_ATOMS: atom_id res chain seq x y z
N ILE A 1 11.99 6.04 22.76
CA ILE A 1 13.05 5.42 21.95
C ILE A 1 13.77 6.55 21.27
N ASP A 2 15.10 6.63 21.44
CA ASP A 2 15.91 7.63 20.77
C ASP A 2 15.82 7.47 19.24
N LEU A 3 15.91 8.60 18.52
CA LEU A 3 15.87 8.64 17.06
C LEU A 3 16.87 7.67 16.41
N ASN A 4 18.00 7.45 17.06
CA ASN A 4 19.05 6.55 16.59
C ASN A 4 18.72 5.05 16.71
N ASP A 5 17.69 4.69 17.52
CA ASP A 5 17.34 3.28 17.79
C ASP A 5 16.12 2.81 16.99
N HIS A 6 15.48 3.69 16.22
CA HIS A 6 14.30 3.35 15.43
C HIS A 6 14.57 2.25 14.40
N TRP A 7 15.80 2.15 13.87
CA TRP A 7 16.16 1.14 12.89
C TRP A 7 16.09 -0.29 13.43
N TYR A 8 16.29 -0.50 14.75
CA TYR A 8 16.11 -1.81 15.41
C TYR A 8 14.65 -2.32 15.32
N ILE A 9 13.69 -1.43 15.13
CA ILE A 9 12.29 -1.79 14.98
C ILE A 9 11.92 -1.89 13.50
N TYR A 10 12.25 -0.86 12.72
CA TYR A 10 11.85 -0.78 11.31
C TYR A 10 12.48 -1.88 10.45
N LEU A 11 13.76 -2.18 10.64
CA LEU A 11 14.47 -3.13 9.80
C LEU A 11 13.94 -4.57 9.99
N PRO A 12 13.76 -5.12 11.20
CA PRO A 12 13.15 -6.42 11.37
C PRO A 12 11.70 -6.49 10.86
N VAL A 13 10.89 -5.46 11.14
CA VAL A 13 9.50 -5.40 10.68
C VAL A 13 9.43 -5.40 9.15
N LEU A 14 10.30 -4.64 8.50
CA LEU A 14 10.39 -4.58 7.05
C LEU A 14 10.82 -5.92 6.46
N LEU A 15 11.84 -6.57 7.02
CA LEU A 15 12.28 -7.90 6.57
C LEU A 15 11.18 -8.95 6.74
N VAL A 16 10.51 -8.98 7.87
CA VAL A 16 9.39 -9.90 8.12
C VAL A 16 8.24 -9.61 7.15
N SER A 17 7.93 -8.34 6.88
CA SER A 17 6.89 -7.99 5.92
C SER A 17 7.21 -8.46 4.50
N PHE A 18 8.47 -8.42 4.06
CA PHE A 18 8.89 -8.99 2.78
C PHE A 18 8.73 -10.51 2.72
N LEU A 19 9.00 -11.22 3.81
CA LEU A 19 8.77 -12.67 3.87
C LEU A 19 7.28 -13.00 3.81
N LEU A 20 6.44 -12.22 4.49
CA LEU A 20 4.99 -12.43 4.53
C LEU A 20 4.30 -12.08 3.21
N ILE A 21 4.82 -11.15 2.41
CA ILE A 21 4.21 -10.78 1.13
C ILE A 21 4.33 -11.89 0.09
N ILE A 22 5.41 -12.69 0.11
CA ILE A 22 5.64 -13.74 -0.87
C ILE A 22 4.46 -14.73 -0.95
N PRO A 23 4.00 -15.34 0.15
CA PRO A 23 2.84 -16.23 0.11
C PRO A 23 1.55 -15.51 -0.32
N VAL A 24 1.38 -14.24 0.03
CA VAL A 24 0.19 -13.45 -0.36
C VAL A 24 0.14 -13.23 -1.88
N ILE A 25 1.29 -12.89 -2.50
CA ILE A 25 1.39 -12.74 -3.96
C ILE A 25 1.13 -14.08 -4.65
N ILE A 26 1.78 -15.16 -4.20
CA ILE A 26 1.59 -16.51 -4.77
C ILE A 26 0.14 -16.92 -4.66
N PHE A 27 -0.51 -16.70 -3.53
CA PHE A 27 -1.92 -17.00 -3.33
C PHE A 27 -2.81 -16.20 -4.28
N SER A 28 -2.59 -14.89 -4.38
CA SER A 28 -3.35 -14.00 -5.27
C SER A 28 -3.26 -14.43 -6.74
N GLU A 29 -2.06 -14.75 -7.21
CA GLU A 29 -1.83 -15.16 -8.60
C GLU A 29 -2.34 -16.59 -8.90
N ARG A 30 -2.06 -17.53 -8.00
CA ARG A 30 -2.44 -18.94 -8.15
C ARG A 30 -3.97 -19.12 -8.21
N TYR A 31 -4.70 -18.42 -7.37
CA TYR A 31 -6.16 -18.52 -7.30
C TYR A 31 -6.88 -17.50 -8.19
N LYS A 32 -6.13 -16.70 -9.00
CA LYS A 32 -6.70 -15.64 -9.85
C LYS A 32 -7.60 -14.65 -9.11
N LYS A 33 -7.35 -14.48 -7.80
CA LYS A 33 -8.12 -13.60 -6.93
C LYS A 33 -7.52 -12.18 -6.86
N ASN A 34 -7.09 -11.65 -8.00
CA ASN A 34 -6.41 -10.35 -8.05
C ASN A 34 -7.25 -9.20 -7.46
N LYS A 35 -8.55 -9.13 -7.79
CA LYS A 35 -9.44 -8.08 -7.28
C LYS A 35 -9.66 -8.18 -5.77
N PRO A 36 -10.09 -9.33 -5.19
CA PRO A 36 -10.28 -9.42 -3.75
C PRO A 36 -8.99 -9.24 -2.96
N SER A 37 -7.83 -9.71 -3.45
CA SER A 37 -6.55 -9.50 -2.80
C SER A 37 -6.14 -8.02 -2.83
N PHE A 38 -6.39 -7.32 -3.93
CA PHE A 38 -6.14 -5.89 -4.07
C PHE A 38 -7.02 -5.05 -3.12
N LEU A 39 -8.33 -5.33 -3.10
CA LEU A 39 -9.25 -4.67 -2.17
C LEU A 39 -8.92 -4.99 -0.71
N GLY A 40 -8.55 -6.25 -0.43
CA GLY A 40 -8.10 -6.67 0.89
C GLY A 40 -6.86 -5.90 1.35
N ALA A 41 -5.88 -5.69 0.48
CA ALA A 41 -4.69 -4.91 0.81
C ALA A 41 -5.03 -3.44 1.14
N ILE A 42 -5.91 -2.79 0.36
CA ILE A 42 -6.37 -1.43 0.66
C ILE A 42 -7.12 -1.39 2.00
N PHE A 43 -7.95 -2.39 2.28
CA PHE A 43 -8.64 -2.52 3.56
C PHE A 43 -7.66 -2.68 4.73
N PHE A 44 -6.62 -3.52 4.59
CA PHE A 44 -5.59 -3.67 5.63
C PHE A 44 -4.77 -2.39 5.83
N LEU A 45 -4.52 -1.59 4.80
CA LEU A 45 -3.94 -0.26 4.97
C LEU A 45 -4.83 0.63 5.83
N LEU A 46 -6.14 0.61 5.61
CA LEU A 46 -7.10 1.39 6.39
C LEU A 46 -7.10 0.94 7.86
N VAL A 47 -7.09 -0.37 8.10
CA VAL A 47 -6.99 -0.95 9.45
C VAL A 47 -5.68 -0.54 10.14
N ALA A 48 -4.56 -0.56 9.41
CA ALA A 48 -3.26 -0.14 9.95
C ALA A 48 -3.26 1.34 10.39
N GLN A 49 -3.86 2.24 9.60
CA GLN A 49 -3.98 3.65 9.97
C GLN A 49 -4.81 3.83 11.26
N GLY A 50 -5.93 3.10 11.39
CA GLY A 50 -6.73 3.08 12.62
C GLY A 50 -5.95 2.54 13.81
N ALA A 51 -5.16 1.47 13.60
CA ALA A 51 -4.32 0.88 14.64
C ALA A 51 -3.24 1.87 15.13
N PHE A 52 -2.63 2.67 14.24
CA PHE A 52 -1.69 3.72 14.64
C PHE A 52 -2.33 4.76 15.56
N ILE A 53 -3.58 5.13 15.35
CA ILE A 53 -4.29 6.09 16.22
C ILE A 53 -4.58 5.45 17.59
N ILE A 54 -5.10 4.22 17.61
CA ILE A 54 -5.58 3.56 18.84
C ILE A 54 -4.40 3.09 19.70
N PHE A 55 -3.36 2.53 19.09
CA PHE A 55 -2.25 1.88 19.78
C PHE A 55 -0.96 2.70 19.80
N SER A 56 -1.04 4.00 19.50
CA SER A 56 0.12 4.93 19.49
C SER A 56 0.93 4.97 20.77
N SER A 57 0.33 4.61 21.91
CA SER A 57 0.97 4.64 23.23
C SER A 57 1.73 3.35 23.58
N THR A 58 1.61 2.27 22.79
CA THR A 58 2.24 0.98 23.08
C THR A 58 3.21 0.58 21.96
N LEU A 59 4.44 0.23 22.33
CA LEU A 59 5.45 -0.21 21.36
C LEU A 59 4.99 -1.42 20.55
N THR A 60 4.41 -2.42 21.23
CA THR A 60 3.88 -3.62 20.58
C THR A 60 2.77 -3.29 19.60
N GLY A 61 1.86 -2.36 19.95
CA GLY A 61 0.81 -1.91 19.05
C GLY A 61 1.34 -1.23 17.80
N ILE A 62 2.36 -0.38 17.95
CA ILE A 62 3.03 0.27 16.81
C ILE A 62 3.70 -0.77 15.91
N ILE A 63 4.39 -1.77 16.46
CA ILE A 63 5.05 -2.83 15.69
C ILE A 63 4.02 -3.64 14.87
N ILE A 64 2.89 -4.01 15.49
CA ILE A 64 1.81 -4.75 14.79
C ILE A 64 1.20 -3.88 13.69
N ALA A 65 0.90 -2.61 13.97
CA ALA A 65 0.37 -1.69 12.98
C ALA A 65 1.32 -1.49 11.79
N LEU A 66 2.63 -1.34 12.06
CA LEU A 66 3.68 -1.26 11.04
C LEU A 66 3.73 -2.52 10.20
N LEU A 67 3.65 -3.69 10.81
CA LEU A 67 3.71 -4.97 10.09
C LEU A 67 2.52 -5.12 9.15
N ILE A 68 1.31 -4.83 9.61
CA ILE A 68 0.10 -4.84 8.78
C ILE A 68 0.24 -3.83 7.64
N TYR A 69 0.70 -2.61 7.94
CA TYR A 69 0.93 -1.56 6.96
C TYR A 69 1.90 -2.01 5.88
N PHE A 70 3.10 -2.48 6.25
CA PHE A 70 4.12 -2.86 5.27
C PHE A 70 3.74 -4.06 4.43
N VAL A 71 3.05 -5.07 4.98
CA VAL A 71 2.56 -6.20 4.19
C VAL A 71 1.56 -5.73 3.13
N ALA A 72 0.58 -4.91 3.52
CA ALA A 72 -0.42 -4.39 2.61
C ALA A 72 0.19 -3.43 1.58
N PHE A 73 1.06 -2.52 2.01
CA PHE A 73 1.75 -1.56 1.15
C PHE A 73 2.63 -2.24 0.10
N ASN A 74 3.51 -3.16 0.52
CA ASN A 74 4.38 -3.88 -0.40
C ASN A 74 3.59 -4.74 -1.41
N PHE A 75 2.45 -5.33 -0.98
CA PHE A 75 1.56 -6.03 -1.91
C PHE A 75 1.01 -5.10 -2.98
N LEU A 76 0.56 -3.91 -2.62
CA LEU A 76 0.04 -2.92 -3.57
C LEU A 76 1.15 -2.40 -4.48
N GLU A 77 2.32 -2.12 -3.94
CA GLU A 77 3.50 -1.66 -4.69
C GLU A 77 3.91 -2.67 -5.78
N ALA A 78 3.86 -3.96 -5.47
CA ALA A 78 4.14 -5.02 -6.45
C ALA A 78 2.97 -5.23 -7.45
N SER A 79 1.73 -5.11 -7.00
CA SER A 79 0.54 -5.43 -7.80
C SER A 79 0.17 -4.33 -8.79
N LEU A 80 0.32 -3.05 -8.42
CA LEU A 80 -0.09 -1.92 -9.25
C LEU A 80 0.65 -1.85 -10.59
N PRO A 81 2.00 -1.91 -10.65
CA PRO A 81 2.73 -1.92 -11.93
C PRO A 81 2.36 -3.16 -12.78
N SER A 82 2.14 -4.30 -12.13
CA SER A 82 1.69 -5.52 -12.81
C SER A 82 0.34 -5.32 -13.48
N PHE A 83 -0.61 -4.68 -12.81
CA PHE A 83 -1.94 -4.40 -13.39
C PHE A 83 -1.83 -3.42 -14.56
N VAL A 84 -1.06 -2.34 -14.42
CA VAL A 84 -0.81 -1.38 -15.49
C VAL A 84 -0.22 -2.09 -16.72
N SER A 85 0.78 -2.95 -16.51
CA SER A 85 1.40 -3.73 -17.60
C SER A 85 0.45 -4.73 -18.26
N LYS A 86 -0.53 -5.29 -17.51
CA LYS A 86 -1.54 -6.23 -18.05
C LYS A 86 -2.61 -5.53 -18.89
N VAL A 87 -2.96 -4.29 -18.57
CA VAL A 87 -3.97 -3.50 -19.31
C VAL A 87 -3.36 -2.84 -20.54
N ALA A 88 -2.12 -2.42 -20.46
CA ALA A 88 -1.44 -1.69 -21.53
C ALA A 88 -1.30 -2.54 -22.80
N PRO A 89 -1.47 -1.95 -24.00
CA PRO A 89 -1.12 -2.59 -25.26
C PRO A 89 0.33 -3.06 -25.28
N ILE A 90 0.62 -4.18 -25.96
CA ILE A 90 1.94 -4.83 -25.93
C ILE A 90 3.06 -3.87 -26.33
N ASN A 91 2.82 -3.04 -27.34
CA ASN A 91 3.78 -2.07 -27.90
C ASN A 91 3.85 -0.75 -27.10
N LYS A 92 3.01 -0.55 -26.06
CA LYS A 92 2.94 0.70 -25.27
C LYS A 92 3.14 0.46 -23.76
N LYS A 93 3.59 -0.73 -23.37
CA LYS A 93 3.79 -1.06 -21.93
C LYS A 93 4.78 -0.13 -21.24
N GLY A 94 5.90 0.20 -21.89
CA GLY A 94 6.90 1.12 -21.36
C GLY A 94 6.33 2.52 -21.11
N LEU A 95 5.54 3.03 -22.05
CA LEU A 95 4.86 4.33 -21.91
C LEU A 95 3.87 4.30 -20.73
N ALA A 96 3.06 3.26 -20.62
CA ALA A 96 2.09 3.12 -19.55
C ALA A 96 2.75 3.06 -18.16
N LEU A 97 3.85 2.32 -18.02
CA LEU A 97 4.63 2.27 -16.79
C LEU A 97 5.33 3.60 -16.50
N GLY A 98 5.80 4.32 -17.53
CA GLY A 98 6.35 5.66 -17.37
C GLY A 98 5.34 6.64 -16.80
N VAL A 99 4.11 6.66 -17.34
CA VAL A 99 3.01 7.48 -16.82
C VAL A 99 2.67 7.10 -15.37
N TYR A 100 2.60 5.80 -15.08
CA TYR A 100 2.38 5.30 -13.72
C TYR A 100 3.44 5.82 -12.75
N ASN A 101 4.72 5.64 -13.06
CA ASN A 101 5.84 6.07 -12.21
C ASN A 101 5.84 7.60 -11.99
N THR A 102 5.55 8.38 -13.03
CA THR A 102 5.43 9.84 -12.92
C THR A 102 4.29 10.22 -11.99
N SER A 103 3.12 9.58 -12.13
CA SER A 103 1.97 9.82 -11.25
C SER A 103 2.26 9.45 -9.80
N GLN A 104 2.98 8.34 -9.58
CA GLN A 104 3.44 7.91 -8.26
C GLN A 104 4.38 8.94 -7.63
N SER A 105 5.38 9.42 -8.38
CA SER A 105 6.32 10.45 -7.91
C SER A 105 5.62 11.76 -7.56
N LEU A 106 4.65 12.19 -8.37
CA LEU A 106 3.82 13.35 -8.05
C LEU A 106 2.99 13.12 -6.79
N GLY A 107 2.42 11.92 -6.64
CA GLY A 107 1.68 11.53 -5.43
C GLY A 107 2.55 11.58 -4.16
N ILE A 108 3.79 11.10 -4.24
CA ILE A 108 4.74 11.15 -3.12
C ILE A 108 5.07 12.61 -2.77
N PHE A 109 5.33 13.46 -3.75
CA PHE A 109 5.64 14.86 -3.54
C PHE A 109 4.48 15.62 -2.88
N VAL A 110 3.28 15.50 -3.46
CA VAL A 110 2.06 16.16 -2.95
C VAL A 110 1.70 15.60 -1.57
N GLY A 111 1.72 14.27 -1.42
CA GLY A 111 1.41 13.58 -0.16
C GLY A 111 2.36 13.96 0.96
N GLY A 112 3.67 14.04 0.69
CA GLY A 112 4.67 14.48 1.65
C GLY A 112 4.48 15.94 2.07
N SER A 113 4.22 16.83 1.11
CA SER A 113 4.00 18.26 1.36
C SER A 113 2.73 18.51 2.18
N VAL A 114 1.61 17.94 1.76
CA VAL A 114 0.30 18.07 2.44
C VAL A 114 0.32 17.35 3.79
N GLY A 115 0.89 16.14 3.85
CA GLY A 115 1.01 15.38 5.08
C GLY A 115 1.87 16.10 6.12
N GLY A 116 3.00 16.69 5.72
CA GLY A 116 3.83 17.51 6.59
C GLY A 116 3.10 18.74 7.14
N LEU A 117 2.31 19.41 6.29
CA LEU A 117 1.48 20.55 6.72
C LEU A 117 0.41 20.13 7.74
N ILE A 118 -0.30 19.02 7.46
CA ILE A 118 -1.32 18.49 8.36
C ILE A 118 -0.71 18.06 9.70
N THR A 119 0.46 17.40 9.67
CA THR A 119 1.17 17.03 10.90
C THR A 119 1.54 18.25 11.73
N LYS A 120 1.97 19.34 11.08
CA LYS A 120 2.32 20.60 11.75
C LYS A 120 1.09 21.26 12.39
N LEU A 121 -0.07 21.22 11.74
CA LEU A 121 -1.30 21.89 12.20
C LEU A 121 -2.11 21.06 13.19
N TYR A 122 -2.21 19.76 12.98
CA TYR A 122 -3.13 18.85 13.68
C TYR A 122 -2.43 17.67 14.38
N GLY A 123 -1.10 17.65 14.36
CA GLY A 123 -0.31 16.55 14.95
C GLY A 123 -0.40 15.24 14.14
N TYR A 124 0.22 14.18 14.67
CA TYR A 124 0.28 12.88 14.00
C TYR A 124 -1.10 12.24 13.80
N ASN A 125 -2.01 12.40 14.77
CA ASN A 125 -3.37 11.86 14.66
C ASN A 125 -4.14 12.50 13.50
N GLY A 126 -3.94 13.79 13.24
CA GLY A 126 -4.51 14.47 12.09
C GLY A 126 -4.03 13.88 10.76
N SER A 127 -2.73 13.55 10.67
CA SER A 127 -2.17 12.91 9.49
C SER A 127 -2.72 11.50 9.26
N PHE A 128 -2.86 10.70 10.31
CA PHE A 128 -3.45 9.37 10.19
C PHE A 128 -4.92 9.42 9.76
N LEU A 129 -5.71 10.35 10.32
CA LEU A 129 -7.11 10.56 9.91
C LEU A 129 -7.21 11.00 8.45
N PHE A 130 -6.35 11.89 8.00
CA PHE A 130 -6.29 12.31 6.61
C PHE A 130 -5.95 11.15 5.67
N CYS A 131 -4.95 10.33 6.02
CA CYS A 131 -4.61 9.12 5.28
C CYS A 131 -5.78 8.13 5.25
N MET A 132 -6.48 7.92 6.36
CA MET A 132 -7.67 7.06 6.42
C MET A 132 -8.75 7.54 5.46
N MET A 133 -9.00 8.84 5.41
CA MET A 133 -9.99 9.42 4.49
C MET A 133 -9.60 9.16 3.03
N LEU A 134 -8.34 9.39 2.66
CA LEU A 134 -7.85 9.14 1.29
C LEU A 134 -7.89 7.65 0.92
N ILE A 135 -7.48 6.77 1.82
CA ILE A 135 -7.52 5.31 1.61
C ILE A 135 -8.98 4.84 1.50
N GLY A 136 -9.89 5.39 2.31
CA GLY A 136 -11.32 5.09 2.23
C GLY A 136 -11.94 5.49 0.90
N LEU A 137 -11.61 6.68 0.40
CA LEU A 137 -12.00 7.12 -0.94
C LEU A 137 -11.43 6.19 -2.02
N TRP A 138 -10.14 5.85 -1.93
CA TRP A 138 -9.51 4.92 -2.86
C TRP A 138 -10.18 3.54 -2.83
N PHE A 139 -10.52 3.03 -1.66
CA PHE A 139 -11.25 1.77 -1.51
C PHE A 139 -12.61 1.82 -2.21
N ALA A 140 -13.38 2.89 -2.00
CA ALA A 140 -14.69 3.07 -2.62
C ALA A 140 -14.61 3.10 -4.16
N PHE A 141 -13.64 3.82 -4.73
CA PHE A 141 -13.40 3.83 -6.18
C PHE A 141 -12.92 2.47 -6.69
N SER A 142 -12.01 1.82 -5.96
CA SER A 142 -11.46 0.51 -6.34
C SER A 142 -12.49 -0.61 -6.31
N TRP A 143 -13.53 -0.48 -5.50
CA TRP A 143 -14.63 -1.45 -5.45
C TRP A 143 -15.32 -1.60 -6.82
N GLN A 144 -15.50 -0.49 -7.54
CA GLN A 144 -16.13 -0.47 -8.85
C GLN A 144 -15.17 -0.87 -9.99
N MET A 145 -13.85 -0.90 -9.74
CA MET A 145 -12.83 -1.17 -10.74
C MET A 145 -12.87 -2.62 -11.21
N LYS A 146 -12.75 -2.82 -12.53
CA LYS A 146 -12.52 -4.15 -13.12
C LYS A 146 -11.02 -4.41 -13.16
N VAL A 147 -10.53 -5.32 -12.32
CA VAL A 147 -9.12 -5.74 -12.36
C VAL A 147 -8.92 -6.72 -13.51
N PRO A 148 -7.89 -6.54 -14.35
CA PRO A 148 -7.65 -7.41 -15.48
C PRO A 148 -7.32 -8.83 -15.01
N GLU A 149 -8.02 -9.81 -15.58
CA GLU A 149 -7.65 -11.21 -15.42
C GLU A 149 -6.43 -11.54 -16.29
N ALA A 150 -5.58 -12.45 -15.81
CA ALA A 150 -4.48 -12.95 -16.62
C ALA A 150 -5.05 -13.58 -17.91
N LYS A 151 -4.62 -13.09 -19.09
CA LYS A 151 -4.99 -13.71 -20.36
C LYS A 151 -4.65 -15.20 -20.30
N LYS A 152 -5.65 -16.07 -20.55
CA LYS A 152 -5.39 -17.49 -20.79
C LYS A 152 -4.32 -17.58 -21.91
N LYS A 153 -3.21 -18.26 -21.63
CA LYS A 153 -2.30 -18.67 -22.71
C LYS A 153 -3.16 -19.52 -23.67
N VAL A 154 -3.41 -19.00 -24.86
CA VAL A 154 -3.89 -19.81 -25.97
C VAL A 154 -2.71 -20.68 -26.35
N ASN A 155 -2.80 -21.97 -26.06
CA ASN A 155 -1.89 -22.99 -26.60
C ASN A 155 -2.10 -23.15 -28.10
#